data_cc9b5a763d9c20fbd165c9d5e076d95e
#
_entry.id   cc9b5a763d9c20fbd165c9d5e076d95e
#
_cell.length_a   1.000
_cell.length_b   1.000
_cell.length_c   1.000
_cell.angle_alpha   90.00
_cell.angle_beta   90.00
_cell.angle_gamma   90.00
#
_symmetry.space_group_name_H-M   'P 1'
#
loop_
_entity.id
_entity.type
_entity.pdbx_description
1 polymer ?
#
loop_
_entity_poly.entity_id
_entity_poly.type
_entity_poly.pdbx_seq_one_letter_code
_entity_poly.pdbx_strand_id
1 'polypeptide(L)'
;FHYPAAFTAALLGSQPMGFYAPAQLVRDAQEHGVTVLPVCIQSSEWHACIDSSGGSLPALRLGLEQVHGLGQTSGYQIEEARRAGRFKSIYDLTKRCQLTQSQVLSLARAGALKSLSKCRRQAIWNSMERKPEPGSMPLFEGLSNDGFDKAESSFDEVADLPTTSPLEEVLSDYRASGLSLKNHPLHFI
;
A
#
# COMPACT_ATOMS: atom_id res chain seq x y z
N PHE A 1 4.18 -30.94 -1.73
CA PHE A 1 2.92 -30.40 -2.22
C PHE A 1 3.15 -29.66 -3.54
N HIS A 2 2.23 -29.81 -4.53
CA HIS A 2 2.47 -29.37 -5.91
C HIS A 2 2.39 -27.86 -6.13
N TYR A 3 1.56 -27.13 -5.35
CA TYR A 3 1.29 -25.70 -5.54
C TYR A 3 1.24 -24.94 -4.19
N PRO A 4 2.37 -24.74 -3.51
CA PRO A 4 2.36 -24.15 -2.17
C PRO A 4 1.87 -22.68 -2.17
N ALA A 5 2.21 -21.90 -3.19
CA ALA A 5 1.74 -20.52 -3.31
C ALA A 5 0.20 -20.43 -3.39
N ALA A 6 -0.43 -21.29 -4.21
CA ALA A 6 -1.88 -21.33 -4.34
C ALA A 6 -2.57 -21.78 -3.05
N PHE A 7 -2.00 -22.77 -2.37
CA PHE A 7 -2.50 -23.26 -1.11
C PHE A 7 -2.46 -22.16 -0.03
N THR A 8 -1.34 -21.47 0.09
CA THR A 8 -1.20 -20.36 1.05
C THR A 8 -2.14 -19.20 0.72
N ALA A 9 -2.31 -18.86 -0.58
CA ALA A 9 -3.27 -17.82 -0.99
C ALA A 9 -4.70 -18.16 -0.54
N ALA A 10 -5.12 -19.42 -0.75
CA ALA A 10 -6.44 -19.90 -0.33
C ALA A 10 -6.63 -19.84 1.20
N LEU A 11 -5.59 -20.22 1.98
CA LEU A 11 -5.63 -20.15 3.44
C LEU A 11 -5.70 -18.70 3.94
N LEU A 12 -4.98 -17.77 3.32
CA LEU A 12 -5.04 -16.34 3.66
C LEU A 12 -6.42 -15.76 3.36
N GLY A 13 -7.02 -16.08 2.21
CA GLY A 13 -8.36 -15.64 1.84
C GLY A 13 -9.50 -16.29 2.67
N SER A 14 -9.20 -17.35 3.42
CA SER A 14 -10.17 -18.03 4.31
C SER A 14 -10.15 -17.51 5.74
N GLN A 15 -9.36 -16.46 6.03
CA GLN A 15 -9.29 -15.86 7.37
C GLN A 15 -10.61 -15.14 7.74
N PRO A 16 -11.03 -15.16 9.02
CA PRO A 16 -10.34 -15.70 10.20
C PRO A 16 -10.55 -17.21 10.40
N MET A 17 -9.47 -17.99 10.48
CA MET A 17 -9.53 -19.44 10.70
C MET A 17 -9.39 -19.86 12.19
N GLY A 18 -9.02 -18.94 13.06
CA GLY A 18 -8.91 -19.15 14.50
C GLY A 18 -7.65 -19.89 14.99
N PHE A 19 -6.97 -20.67 14.14
CA PHE A 19 -5.82 -21.50 14.56
C PHE A 19 -4.47 -20.92 14.13
N TYR A 20 -4.38 -20.30 12.95
CA TYR A 20 -3.14 -19.79 12.38
C TYR A 20 -3.28 -18.32 12.02
N ALA A 21 -2.37 -17.51 12.57
CA ALA A 21 -2.28 -16.10 12.16
C ALA A 21 -1.70 -15.98 10.74
N PRO A 22 -2.10 -14.96 9.95
CA PRO A 22 -1.53 -14.73 8.61
C PRO A 22 0.00 -14.71 8.58
N ALA A 23 0.65 -14.16 9.61
CA ALA A 23 2.10 -14.15 9.74
C ALA A 23 2.73 -15.54 9.76
N GLN A 24 2.07 -16.52 10.41
CA GLN A 24 2.56 -17.92 10.47
C GLN A 24 2.45 -18.59 9.10
N LEU A 25 1.32 -18.40 8.40
CA LEU A 25 1.10 -18.95 7.06
C LEU A 25 2.12 -18.38 6.05
N VAL A 26 2.39 -17.08 6.13
CA VAL A 26 3.38 -16.42 5.26
C VAL A 26 4.78 -16.93 5.54
N ARG A 27 5.15 -17.09 6.81
CA ARG A 27 6.46 -17.64 7.20
C ARG A 27 6.62 -19.06 6.70
N ASP A 28 5.65 -19.92 6.94
CA ASP A 28 5.67 -21.32 6.48
C ASP A 28 5.83 -21.39 4.95
N ALA A 29 5.11 -20.56 4.20
CA ALA A 29 5.26 -20.46 2.77
C ALA A 29 6.68 -20.07 2.33
N GLN A 30 7.29 -19.08 3.01
CA GLN A 30 8.67 -18.64 2.73
C GLN A 30 9.68 -19.74 3.05
N GLU A 31 9.52 -20.46 4.17
CA GLU A 31 10.37 -21.60 4.55
C GLU A 31 10.27 -22.75 3.53
N HIS A 32 9.14 -22.88 2.84
CA HIS A 32 8.94 -23.83 1.74
C HIS A 32 9.31 -23.27 0.36
N GLY A 33 10.04 -22.16 0.30
CA GLY A 33 10.57 -21.60 -0.94
C GLY A 33 9.58 -20.78 -1.77
N VAL A 34 8.42 -20.41 -1.22
CA VAL A 34 7.48 -19.50 -1.91
C VAL A 34 7.97 -18.07 -1.77
N THR A 35 8.16 -17.40 -2.90
CA THR A 35 8.39 -15.95 -2.91
C THR A 35 7.11 -15.23 -2.53
N VAL A 36 7.14 -14.44 -1.45
CA VAL A 36 5.99 -13.65 -1.00
C VAL A 36 6.24 -12.18 -1.30
N LEU A 37 5.33 -11.56 -2.04
CA LEU A 37 5.38 -10.17 -2.44
C LEU A 37 4.50 -9.29 -1.53
N PRO A 38 4.97 -8.10 -1.17
CA PRO A 38 4.22 -7.20 -0.29
C PRO A 38 2.95 -6.67 -0.97
N VAL A 39 2.07 -6.10 -0.14
CA VAL A 39 0.89 -5.36 -0.63
C VAL A 39 1.31 -4.20 -1.51
N CYS A 40 0.66 -4.06 -2.65
CA CYS A 40 0.90 -2.97 -3.61
C CYS A 40 -0.41 -2.55 -4.27
N ILE A 41 -0.76 -1.26 -4.19
CA ILE A 41 -1.99 -0.73 -4.79
C ILE A 41 -2.07 -0.93 -6.31
N GLN A 42 -0.92 -1.07 -6.98
CA GLN A 42 -0.86 -1.26 -8.44
C GLN A 42 -1.06 -2.72 -8.87
N SER A 43 -0.97 -3.68 -7.93
CA SER A 43 -0.92 -5.10 -8.29
C SER A 43 -1.72 -6.02 -7.36
N SER A 44 -1.90 -5.66 -6.07
CA SER A 44 -2.64 -6.49 -5.13
C SER A 44 -4.14 -6.45 -5.39
N GLU A 45 -4.79 -7.59 -5.31
CA GLU A 45 -6.24 -7.71 -5.22
C GLU A 45 -6.67 -7.61 -3.75
N TRP A 46 -7.98 -7.65 -3.48
CA TRP A 46 -8.48 -7.67 -2.11
C TRP A 46 -7.92 -8.88 -1.36
N HIS A 47 -8.06 -10.06 -1.92
CA HIS A 47 -7.48 -11.28 -1.39
C HIS A 47 -6.06 -11.51 -1.89
N ALA A 48 -5.30 -12.33 -1.16
CA ALA A 48 -4.01 -12.80 -1.62
C ALA A 48 -4.15 -13.56 -2.95
N CYS A 49 -3.25 -13.31 -3.89
CA CYS A 49 -3.30 -13.89 -5.23
C CYS A 49 -1.93 -14.40 -5.69
N ILE A 50 -1.96 -15.20 -6.76
CA ILE A 50 -0.73 -15.68 -7.41
C ILE A 50 -0.26 -14.62 -8.39
N ASP A 51 0.98 -14.22 -8.26
CA ASP A 51 1.64 -13.28 -9.17
C ASP A 51 2.67 -14.02 -10.03
N SER A 52 2.42 -14.04 -11.32
CA SER A 52 3.30 -14.68 -12.32
C SER A 52 4.19 -13.67 -13.06
N SER A 53 4.18 -12.39 -12.64
CA SER A 53 4.87 -11.32 -13.37
C SER A 53 6.39 -11.27 -13.18
N GLY A 54 6.94 -12.01 -12.21
CA GLY A 54 8.32 -11.81 -11.75
C GLY A 54 9.31 -12.95 -11.95
N GLY A 55 8.94 -14.08 -12.57
CA GLY A 55 9.90 -15.20 -12.69
C GLY A 55 9.31 -16.51 -13.18
N SER A 56 10.15 -17.57 -13.19
CA SER A 56 9.77 -18.93 -13.62
C SER A 56 8.86 -19.66 -12.61
N LEU A 57 8.83 -19.21 -11.35
CA LEU A 57 7.96 -19.76 -10.32
C LEU A 57 6.90 -18.73 -9.91
N PRO A 58 5.65 -19.16 -9.67
CA PRO A 58 4.58 -18.28 -9.22
C PRO A 58 4.88 -17.76 -7.81
N ALA A 59 4.82 -16.44 -7.62
CA ALA A 59 4.94 -15.79 -6.33
C ALA A 59 3.55 -15.61 -5.69
N LEU A 60 3.51 -15.57 -4.35
CA LEU A 60 2.33 -15.19 -3.58
C LEU A 60 2.34 -13.67 -3.38
N ARG A 61 1.33 -12.95 -3.84
CA ARG A 61 1.15 -11.53 -3.54
C ARG A 61 0.13 -11.36 -2.42
N LEU A 62 0.51 -10.60 -1.39
CA LEU A 62 -0.41 -10.28 -0.29
C LEU A 62 -1.56 -9.39 -0.78
N GLY A 63 -2.76 -9.68 -0.29
CA GLY A 63 -3.98 -8.94 -0.58
C GLY A 63 -4.09 -7.63 0.20
N LEU A 64 -4.96 -6.73 -0.27
CA LEU A 64 -5.29 -5.48 0.41
C LEU A 64 -6.00 -5.71 1.75
N GLU A 65 -6.64 -6.87 1.95
CA GLU A 65 -7.27 -7.30 3.21
C GLU A 65 -6.29 -7.33 4.39
N GLN A 66 -4.98 -7.47 4.13
CA GLN A 66 -3.94 -7.46 5.16
C GLN A 66 -3.67 -6.05 5.71
N VAL A 67 -4.19 -5.00 5.08
CA VAL A 67 -3.99 -3.61 5.52
C VAL A 67 -5.01 -3.26 6.60
N HIS A 68 -4.54 -3.10 7.83
CA HIS A 68 -5.40 -2.69 8.94
C HIS A 68 -6.04 -1.32 8.68
N GLY A 69 -7.36 -1.25 8.84
CA GLY A 69 -8.12 -0.02 8.63
C GLY A 69 -8.54 0.26 7.18
N LEU A 70 -8.24 -0.64 6.24
CA LEU A 70 -8.80 -0.61 4.90
C LEU A 70 -10.03 -1.53 4.84
N GLY A 71 -11.21 -0.97 4.63
CA GLY A 71 -12.43 -1.76 4.49
C GLY A 71 -12.51 -2.48 3.13
N GLN A 72 -13.23 -3.59 3.08
CA GLN A 72 -13.41 -4.42 1.88
C GLN A 72 -13.96 -3.61 0.69
N THR A 73 -14.95 -2.75 0.93
CA THR A 73 -15.51 -1.87 -0.11
C THR A 73 -14.44 -1.01 -0.77
N SER A 74 -13.56 -0.41 0.04
CA SER A 74 -12.46 0.43 -0.47
C SER A 74 -11.41 -0.40 -1.22
N GLY A 75 -11.16 -1.64 -0.79
CA GLY A 75 -10.30 -2.57 -1.51
C GLY A 75 -10.83 -2.87 -2.92
N TYR A 76 -12.10 -3.18 -3.06
CA TYR A 76 -12.72 -3.40 -4.36
C TYR A 76 -12.79 -2.12 -5.23
N GLN A 77 -12.98 -0.95 -4.61
CA GLN A 77 -12.89 0.32 -5.34
C GLN A 77 -11.50 0.55 -5.93
N ILE A 78 -10.43 0.18 -5.20
CA ILE A 78 -9.05 0.26 -5.70
C ILE A 78 -8.86 -0.69 -6.89
N GLU A 79 -9.34 -1.93 -6.81
CA GLU A 79 -9.26 -2.88 -7.91
C GLU A 79 -9.97 -2.37 -9.16
N GLU A 80 -11.20 -1.91 -9.00
CA GLU A 80 -12.03 -1.42 -10.12
C GLU A 80 -11.42 -0.16 -10.75
N ALA A 81 -11.02 0.80 -9.93
CA ALA A 81 -10.37 2.02 -10.42
C ALA A 81 -9.08 1.70 -11.19
N ARG A 82 -8.31 0.69 -10.75
CA ARG A 82 -7.09 0.26 -11.41
C ARG A 82 -7.33 -0.33 -12.80
N ARG A 83 -8.47 -0.97 -13.06
CA ARG A 83 -8.85 -1.49 -14.39
C ARG A 83 -8.93 -0.38 -15.44
N ALA A 84 -9.33 0.84 -15.03
CA ALA A 84 -9.34 2.01 -15.90
C ALA A 84 -7.94 2.59 -16.16
N GLY A 85 -6.90 2.12 -15.45
CA GLY A 85 -5.51 2.52 -15.62
C GLY A 85 -4.76 2.63 -14.29
N ARG A 86 -3.43 2.56 -14.35
CA ARG A 86 -2.55 2.68 -13.18
C ARG A 86 -2.72 4.02 -12.48
N PHE A 87 -2.57 4.02 -11.17
CA PHE A 87 -2.54 5.26 -10.38
C PHE A 87 -1.24 6.02 -10.64
N LYS A 88 -1.36 7.32 -10.90
CA LYS A 88 -0.22 8.21 -11.18
C LYS A 88 0.33 8.87 -9.92
N SER A 89 -0.53 9.11 -8.93
CA SER A 89 -0.18 9.77 -7.67
C SER A 89 -1.10 9.32 -6.54
N ILE A 90 -0.75 9.68 -5.28
CA ILE A 90 -1.61 9.44 -4.11
C ILE A 90 -2.92 10.24 -4.25
N TYR A 91 -2.86 11.44 -4.81
CA TYR A 91 -4.05 12.25 -5.08
C TYR A 91 -4.99 11.58 -6.10
N ASP A 92 -4.45 11.06 -7.21
CA ASP A 92 -5.19 10.32 -8.22
C ASP A 92 -5.90 9.09 -7.62
N LEU A 93 -5.17 8.32 -6.79
CA LEU A 93 -5.73 7.20 -6.04
C LEU A 93 -6.89 7.64 -5.14
N THR A 94 -6.67 8.66 -4.32
CA THR A 94 -7.68 9.15 -3.36
C THR A 94 -8.95 9.61 -4.06
N LYS A 95 -8.81 10.38 -5.15
CA LYS A 95 -9.92 10.92 -5.92
C LYS A 95 -10.71 9.83 -6.66
N ARG A 96 -10.02 8.91 -7.33
CA ARG A 96 -10.67 7.84 -8.11
C ARG A 96 -11.36 6.80 -7.25
N CYS A 97 -10.78 6.49 -6.08
CA CYS A 97 -11.33 5.49 -5.16
C CYS A 97 -12.14 6.09 -4.01
N GLN A 98 -12.30 7.41 -3.94
CA GLN A 98 -13.02 8.12 -2.87
C GLN A 98 -12.57 7.70 -1.45
N LEU A 99 -11.26 7.47 -1.28
CA LEU A 99 -10.70 7.02 -0.02
C LEU A 99 -10.69 8.14 1.01
N THR A 100 -10.99 7.79 2.25
CA THR A 100 -10.80 8.70 3.38
C THR A 100 -9.31 8.89 3.68
N GLN A 101 -8.96 10.00 4.29
CA GLN A 101 -7.57 10.28 4.69
C GLN A 101 -7.00 9.17 5.60
N SER A 102 -7.81 8.61 6.50
CA SER A 102 -7.39 7.50 7.36
C SER A 102 -7.04 6.23 6.56
N GLN A 103 -7.79 5.91 5.52
CA GLN A 103 -7.52 4.76 4.64
C GLN A 103 -6.25 4.95 3.81
N VAL A 104 -6.04 6.16 3.27
CA VAL A 104 -4.80 6.48 2.55
C VAL A 104 -3.59 6.38 3.50
N LEU A 105 -3.73 6.86 4.74
CA LEU A 105 -2.68 6.74 5.75
C LEU A 105 -2.41 5.27 6.13
N SER A 106 -3.44 4.43 6.22
CA SER A 106 -3.30 2.99 6.45
C SER A 106 -2.52 2.31 5.33
N LEU A 107 -2.83 2.61 4.07
CA LEU A 107 -2.10 2.14 2.89
C LEU A 107 -0.63 2.62 2.89
N ALA A 108 -0.39 3.88 3.26
CA ALA A 108 0.96 4.43 3.37
C ALA A 108 1.77 3.70 4.46
N ARG A 109 1.19 3.50 5.65
CA ARG A 109 1.80 2.77 6.76
C ARG A 109 2.10 1.31 6.43
N ALA A 110 1.22 0.65 5.69
CA ALA A 110 1.44 -0.72 5.19
C ALA A 110 2.51 -0.79 4.07
N GLY A 111 3.00 0.34 3.58
CA GLY A 111 3.96 0.39 2.49
C GLY A 111 3.35 0.05 1.12
N ALA A 112 2.02 0.00 1.00
CA ALA A 112 1.31 -0.30 -0.23
C ALA A 112 1.49 0.77 -1.31
N LEU A 113 1.90 1.99 -0.93
CA LEU A 113 2.10 3.14 -1.81
C LEU A 113 3.54 3.29 -2.32
N LYS A 114 4.42 2.29 -2.14
CA LYS A 114 5.82 2.35 -2.61
C LYS A 114 5.97 2.58 -4.13
N SER A 115 4.96 2.19 -4.91
CA SER A 115 4.93 2.44 -6.35
C SER A 115 4.66 3.90 -6.72
N LEU A 116 4.18 4.73 -5.77
CA LEU A 116 3.85 6.14 -5.96
C LEU A 116 4.76 7.09 -5.16
N SER A 117 5.58 6.56 -4.25
CA SER A 117 6.45 7.35 -3.37
C SER A 117 7.79 6.68 -3.21
N LYS A 118 8.86 7.49 -3.06
CA LYS A 118 10.23 6.99 -2.89
C LYS A 118 10.40 6.12 -1.63
N CYS A 119 9.73 6.49 -0.54
CA CYS A 119 9.80 5.77 0.73
C CYS A 119 8.47 5.86 1.50
N ARG A 120 8.33 5.02 2.53
CA ARG A 120 7.13 4.97 3.40
C ARG A 120 6.86 6.30 4.09
N ARG A 121 7.91 6.96 4.63
CA ARG A 121 7.75 8.28 5.29
C ARG A 121 7.22 9.33 4.33
N GLN A 122 7.72 9.37 3.11
CA GLN A 122 7.21 10.27 2.07
C GLN A 122 5.76 9.98 1.73
N ALA A 123 5.38 8.71 1.63
CA ALA A 123 3.99 8.32 1.40
C ALA A 123 3.07 8.78 2.53
N ILE A 124 3.51 8.62 3.79
CA ILE A 124 2.78 9.10 4.97
C ILE A 124 2.66 10.63 4.94
N TRP A 125 3.75 11.33 4.67
CA TRP A 125 3.76 12.80 4.57
C TRP A 125 2.78 13.28 3.51
N ASN A 126 2.90 12.78 2.28
CA ASN A 126 2.03 13.15 1.17
C ASN A 126 0.56 12.79 1.42
N SER A 127 0.29 11.75 2.23
CA SER A 127 -1.09 11.39 2.60
C SER A 127 -1.70 12.32 3.65
N MET A 128 -0.88 13.09 4.38
CA MET A 128 -1.33 14.07 5.36
C MET A 128 -1.52 15.46 4.75
N GLU A 129 -0.86 15.76 3.64
CA GLU A 129 -1.06 17.00 2.91
C GLU A 129 -2.48 17.07 2.35
N ARG A 130 -3.28 18.00 2.88
CA ARG A 130 -4.51 18.43 2.24
C ARG A 130 -4.12 19.32 1.07
N LYS A 131 -4.11 18.79 -0.16
CA LYS A 131 -4.14 19.68 -1.32
C LYS A 131 -5.50 20.39 -1.30
N PRO A 132 -5.53 21.74 -1.22
CA PRO A 132 -6.80 22.46 -1.31
C PRO A 132 -7.47 22.12 -2.64
N GLU A 133 -8.77 21.88 -2.62
CA GLU A 133 -9.57 21.74 -3.84
C GLU A 133 -9.32 22.97 -4.71
N PRO A 134 -9.08 22.81 -6.02
CA PRO A 134 -9.03 23.94 -6.95
C PRO A 134 -10.36 24.68 -6.86
N GLY A 135 -10.37 25.90 -6.33
CA GLY A 135 -11.57 26.69 -6.09
C GLY A 135 -11.99 26.85 -4.62
N SER A 136 -11.31 26.22 -3.65
CA SER A 136 -11.66 26.35 -2.24
C SER A 136 -10.82 27.36 -1.46
N MET A 137 -10.16 28.30 -2.15
CA MET A 137 -9.50 29.43 -1.50
C MET A 137 -10.40 30.69 -1.64
N PRO A 138 -11.26 31.00 -0.63
CA PRO A 138 -12.20 32.13 -0.71
C PRO A 138 -11.51 33.49 -0.88
N LEU A 139 -10.20 33.55 -0.58
CA LEU A 139 -9.41 34.80 -0.68
C LEU A 139 -8.94 35.10 -2.11
N PHE A 140 -9.03 34.15 -3.02
CA PHE A 140 -8.51 34.25 -4.39
C PHE A 140 -9.58 34.02 -5.47
N GLU A 141 -10.86 34.03 -5.11
CA GLU A 141 -12.01 33.81 -6.03
C GLU A 141 -12.16 34.89 -7.11
N GLY A 142 -11.25 35.84 -7.23
CA GLY A 142 -11.30 36.92 -8.24
C GLY A 142 -10.08 37.03 -9.15
N LEU A 143 -9.10 36.17 -9.00
CA LEU A 143 -7.89 36.18 -9.83
C LEU A 143 -8.02 35.14 -10.94
N SER A 144 -8.16 35.63 -12.17
CA SER A 144 -8.26 34.80 -13.38
C SER A 144 -7.14 33.76 -13.49
N ASN A 145 -7.53 32.55 -13.92
CA ASN A 145 -6.75 31.32 -14.02
C ASN A 145 -5.47 31.37 -14.90
N ASP A 146 -5.18 32.47 -15.59
CA ASP A 146 -4.11 32.52 -16.60
C ASP A 146 -2.67 32.56 -16.05
N GLY A 147 -2.50 32.64 -14.74
CA GLY A 147 -1.16 32.76 -14.12
C GLY A 147 -0.77 31.59 -13.19
N PHE A 148 -1.69 30.74 -12.78
CA PHE A 148 -1.45 29.74 -11.74
C PHE A 148 -1.00 28.36 -12.23
N ASP A 149 -1.25 28.02 -13.50
CA ASP A 149 -0.82 26.72 -14.07
C ASP A 149 0.72 26.54 -14.13
N LYS A 150 1.49 27.63 -13.96
CA LYS A 150 2.96 27.56 -13.89
C LYS A 150 3.52 27.51 -12.46
N ALA A 151 2.71 27.80 -11.45
CA ALA A 151 3.19 27.81 -10.05
C ALA A 151 3.07 26.43 -9.37
N GLU A 152 2.33 25.47 -9.95
CA GLU A 152 2.17 24.13 -9.36
C GLU A 152 3.45 23.27 -9.42
N SER A 153 4.46 23.65 -10.19
CA SER A 153 5.69 22.88 -10.32
C SER A 153 6.84 23.30 -9.38
N SER A 154 6.70 24.39 -8.63
CA SER A 154 7.82 24.94 -7.83
C SER A 154 7.68 24.80 -6.31
N PHE A 155 6.55 24.30 -5.80
CA PHE A 155 6.35 24.04 -4.36
C PHE A 155 6.50 22.57 -3.95
N ASP A 156 6.80 21.68 -4.89
CA ASP A 156 7.25 20.32 -4.57
C ASP A 156 8.76 20.29 -4.24
N GLU A 157 9.21 21.13 -3.32
CA GLU A 157 10.42 20.78 -2.56
C GLU A 157 10.05 19.55 -1.74
N VAL A 158 10.29 18.39 -2.35
CA VAL A 158 10.16 17.10 -1.69
C VAL A 158 11.08 17.14 -0.48
N ALA A 159 10.51 17.38 0.70
CA ALA A 159 11.27 17.36 1.93
C ALA A 159 12.06 16.04 1.96
N ASP A 160 13.38 16.10 1.97
CA ASP A 160 14.23 14.92 2.00
C ASP A 160 14.15 14.32 3.41
N LEU A 161 13.18 13.43 3.57
CA LEU A 161 12.92 12.79 4.84
C LEU A 161 13.96 11.70 5.09
N PRO A 162 14.55 11.64 6.29
CA PRO A 162 15.55 10.65 6.63
C PRO A 162 14.98 9.24 6.43
N THR A 163 15.79 8.32 5.92
CA THR A 163 15.41 6.93 5.70
C THR A 163 15.04 6.26 7.02
N THR A 164 14.03 5.39 6.96
CA THR A 164 13.56 4.60 8.11
C THR A 164 14.60 3.52 8.42
N SER A 165 14.92 3.29 9.68
CA SER A 165 15.78 2.18 10.08
C SER A 165 15.12 0.82 9.77
N PRO A 166 15.90 -0.25 9.55
CA PRO A 166 15.34 -1.58 9.29
C PRO A 166 14.39 -2.08 10.40
N LEU A 167 14.72 -1.80 11.67
CA LEU A 167 13.86 -2.14 12.79
C LEU A 167 12.54 -1.38 12.77
N GLU A 168 12.59 -0.05 12.52
CA GLU A 168 11.37 0.78 12.42
C GLU A 168 10.48 0.30 11.27
N GLU A 169 11.06 -0.14 10.15
CA GLU A 169 10.26 -0.69 9.04
C GLU A 169 9.53 -1.97 9.44
N VAL A 170 10.21 -2.90 10.13
CA VAL A 170 9.60 -4.13 10.61
C VAL A 170 8.50 -3.84 11.62
N LEU A 171 8.73 -2.95 12.58
CA LEU A 171 7.71 -2.55 13.56
C LEU A 171 6.50 -1.88 12.88
N SER A 172 6.74 -1.10 11.84
CA SER A 172 5.68 -0.47 11.04
C SER A 172 4.87 -1.51 10.27
N ASP A 173 5.51 -2.53 9.71
CA ASP A 173 4.85 -3.64 9.03
C ASP A 173 3.91 -4.37 9.99
N TYR A 174 4.39 -4.75 11.19
CA TYR A 174 3.55 -5.43 12.19
C TYR A 174 2.35 -4.59 12.64
N ARG A 175 2.53 -3.27 12.82
CA ARG A 175 1.43 -2.37 13.18
C ARG A 175 0.40 -2.20 12.07
N ALA A 176 0.84 -2.21 10.82
CA ALA A 176 -0.01 -1.92 9.68
C ALA A 176 -0.70 -3.15 9.09
N SER A 177 -0.12 -4.35 9.21
CA SER A 177 -0.60 -5.58 8.58
C SER A 177 -0.51 -6.84 9.45
N GLY A 178 0.00 -6.73 10.68
CA GLY A 178 0.18 -7.87 11.58
C GLY A 178 1.32 -8.82 11.18
N LEU A 179 2.07 -8.52 10.11
CA LEU A 179 3.18 -9.35 9.63
C LEU A 179 4.27 -8.49 8.97
N SER A 180 5.48 -9.02 8.86
CA SER A 180 6.56 -8.44 8.06
C SER A 180 7.16 -9.52 7.16
N LEU A 181 7.47 -9.16 5.92
CA LEU A 181 8.20 -10.02 4.96
C LEU A 181 9.72 -9.92 5.12
N LYS A 182 10.16 -9.05 6.02
CA LYS A 182 11.56 -8.86 6.39
C LYS A 182 11.91 -9.71 7.60
N ASN A 183 12.93 -9.32 8.34
CA ASN A 183 13.37 -10.01 9.52
C ASN A 183 12.33 -9.96 10.67
N HIS A 184 12.41 -10.90 11.58
CA HIS A 184 11.64 -10.84 12.82
C HIS A 184 12.20 -9.71 13.72
N PRO A 185 11.36 -9.01 14.53
CA PRO A 185 11.85 -7.95 15.43
C PRO A 185 12.99 -8.38 16.34
N LEU A 186 12.99 -9.62 16.81
CA LEU A 186 14.04 -10.19 17.66
C LEU A 186 15.40 -10.34 16.97
N HIS A 187 15.46 -10.21 15.64
CA HIS A 187 16.74 -10.23 14.90
C HIS A 187 17.59 -8.99 15.16
N PHE A 188 17.00 -7.94 15.71
CA PHE A 188 17.64 -6.64 15.97
C PHE A 188 18.01 -6.43 17.46
N ILE A 189 17.76 -7.43 18.30
CA ILE A 189 18.12 -7.49 19.72
C ILE A 189 19.33 -8.41 19.87
#